data_be0ad5a799846904025e7082648cb571
#
_entry.id   be0ad5a799846904025e7082648cb571
#
_cell.length_a   1.000
_cell.length_b   1.000
_cell.length_c   1.000
_cell.angle_alpha   90.00
_cell.angle_beta   90.00
_cell.angle_gamma   90.00
#
_symmetry.space_group_name_H-M   'P 1'
#
loop_
_entity.id
_entity.type
_entity.pdbx_description
1 polymer ?
#
loop_
_entity_poly.entity_id
_entity_poly.type
_entity_poly.pdbx_seq_one_letter_code
_entity_poly.pdbx_strand_id
1 'polypeptide(L)'
;MTNSTTKITKEFERVLKALANRRRLAIVQYLKKHNEATVGDIAEIIELSLKATSKHLGILFAADIVEREQRSLQMWYSLSLNQKPAARGINNLL
;
A
#
# COMPACT_ATOMS: atom_id res chain seq x y z
N MET A 1 1.28 5.43 30.89
CA MET A 1 1.01 5.03 30.17
C MET A 1 1.40 5.04 29.16
N THR A 2 1.23 4.64 28.63
CA THR A 2 1.88 4.40 27.77
C THR A 2 1.48 4.83 26.52
N ASN A 3 1.76 6.03 26.19
CA ASN A 3 1.48 6.61 24.92
C ASN A 3 2.13 5.84 23.78
N SER A 4 3.30 5.26 24.06
CA SER A 4 3.98 4.46 23.05
C SER A 4 3.17 3.25 22.62
N THR A 5 2.63 2.53 23.58
CA THR A 5 1.82 1.34 23.29
C THR A 5 0.56 1.71 22.53
N THR A 6 -0.12 2.78 22.96
CA THR A 6 -1.33 3.25 22.28
C THR A 6 -1.03 3.67 20.86
N LYS A 7 0.08 4.36 20.65
CA LYS A 7 0.47 4.83 19.32
C LYS A 7 0.78 3.65 18.40
N ILE A 8 1.51 2.66 18.89
CA ILE A 8 1.84 1.48 18.12
C ILE A 8 0.57 0.72 17.73
N THR A 9 -0.36 0.61 18.69
CA THR A 9 -1.62 -0.09 18.43
C THR A 9 -2.43 0.61 17.35
N LYS A 10 -2.48 1.94 17.37
CA LYS A 10 -3.21 2.70 16.35
C LYS A 10 -2.57 2.57 14.99
N GLU A 11 -1.24 2.61 14.92
CA GLU A 11 -0.54 2.43 13.66
C GLU A 11 -0.77 1.04 13.11
N PHE A 12 -0.73 0.03 13.96
CA PHE A 12 -0.97 -1.34 13.55
C PHE A 12 -2.38 -1.49 13.00
N GLU A 13 -3.36 -0.94 13.70
CA GLU A 13 -4.74 -0.99 13.27
C GLU A 13 -4.93 -0.33 11.91
N ARG A 14 -4.31 0.83 11.71
CA ARG A 14 -4.42 1.55 10.44
C ARG A 14 -3.87 0.72 9.28
N VAL A 15 -2.72 0.09 9.50
CA VAL A 15 -2.11 -0.75 8.49
C VAL A 15 -2.99 -1.97 8.20
N LEU A 16 -3.49 -2.61 9.25
CA LEU A 16 -4.36 -3.76 9.09
C LEU A 16 -5.64 -3.41 8.33
N LYS A 17 -6.23 -2.27 8.64
CA LYS A 17 -7.43 -1.83 7.92
C LYS A 17 -7.15 -1.57 6.44
N ALA A 18 -6.00 -0.97 6.15
CA ALA A 18 -5.63 -0.71 4.75
C ALA A 18 -5.40 -2.01 3.99
N LEU A 19 -4.91 -3.05 4.66
CA LEU A 19 -4.64 -4.34 4.03
C LEU A 19 -5.82 -5.29 4.07
N ALA A 20 -6.86 -4.98 4.86
CA ALA A 20 -8.03 -5.85 4.98
C ALA A 20 -8.97 -5.67 3.80
N ASN A 21 -8.43 -5.89 2.60
CA ASN A 21 -9.19 -5.76 1.37
C ASN A 21 -8.45 -6.56 0.30
N ARG A 22 -9.17 -7.47 -0.32
CA ARG A 22 -8.61 -8.40 -1.29
C ARG A 22 -7.85 -7.69 -2.42
N ARG A 23 -8.38 -6.60 -2.90
CA ARG A 23 -7.76 -5.86 -4.00
C ARG A 23 -6.49 -5.15 -3.57
N ARG A 24 -6.50 -4.58 -2.37
CA ARG A 24 -5.31 -3.93 -1.85
C ARG A 24 -4.21 -4.95 -1.53
N LEU A 25 -4.59 -6.13 -1.06
CA LEU A 25 -3.61 -7.20 -0.87
C LEU A 25 -2.98 -7.60 -2.19
N ALA A 26 -3.79 -7.70 -3.25
CA ALA A 26 -3.28 -8.03 -4.57
C ALA A 26 -2.29 -6.97 -5.07
N ILE A 27 -2.58 -5.70 -4.81
CA ILE A 27 -1.67 -4.62 -5.19
C ILE A 27 -0.32 -4.77 -4.48
N VAL A 28 -0.35 -5.02 -3.18
CA VAL A 28 0.88 -5.17 -2.40
C VAL A 28 1.69 -6.36 -2.91
N GLN A 29 1.04 -7.48 -3.15
CA GLN A 29 1.73 -8.67 -3.67
C GLN A 29 2.34 -8.42 -5.03
N TYR A 30 1.63 -7.70 -5.88
CA TYR A 30 2.15 -7.38 -7.20
C TYR A 30 3.39 -6.48 -7.11
N LEU A 31 3.32 -5.45 -6.28
CA LEU A 31 4.44 -4.53 -6.10
C LEU A 31 5.63 -5.21 -5.43
N LYS A 32 5.38 -6.17 -4.55
CA LYS A 32 6.44 -6.93 -3.92
C LYS A 32 7.22 -7.73 -4.97
N LYS A 33 6.50 -8.25 -5.96
CA LYS A 33 7.11 -9.10 -7.00
C LYS A 33 7.76 -8.26 -8.11
N HIS A 34 7.15 -7.14 -8.47
CA HIS A 34 7.57 -6.36 -9.65
C HIS A 34 8.25 -5.04 -9.32
N ASN A 35 8.42 -4.73 -8.04
CA ASN A 35 9.10 -3.55 -7.53
C ASN A 35 8.35 -2.24 -7.74
N GLU A 36 7.86 -1.95 -8.92
CA GLU A 36 7.10 -0.72 -9.17
C GLU A 36 6.15 -0.91 -10.33
N ALA A 37 5.13 -0.07 -10.40
CA ALA A 37 4.14 -0.15 -11.47
C ALA A 37 3.36 1.16 -11.54
N THR A 38 2.82 1.44 -12.74
CA THR A 38 1.93 2.59 -12.92
C THR A 38 0.52 2.23 -12.48
N VAL A 39 -0.31 3.26 -12.28
CA VAL A 39 -1.73 3.03 -11.95
C VAL A 39 -2.39 2.16 -13.02
N GLY A 40 -2.07 2.41 -14.30
CA GLY A 40 -2.64 1.63 -15.39
C GLY A 40 -2.28 0.17 -15.32
N ASP A 41 -1.01 -0.14 -15.04
CA ASP A 41 -0.57 -1.52 -14.89
C ASP A 41 -1.31 -2.20 -13.75
N ILE A 42 -1.43 -1.51 -12.62
CA ILE A 42 -2.09 -2.06 -11.45
C ILE A 42 -3.57 -2.28 -11.71
N ALA A 43 -4.22 -1.30 -12.35
CA ALA A 43 -5.65 -1.41 -12.69
C ALA A 43 -5.93 -2.64 -13.54
N GLU A 44 -5.04 -2.92 -14.48
CA GLU A 44 -5.18 -4.07 -15.35
C GLU A 44 -5.06 -5.37 -14.57
N ILE A 45 -4.07 -5.44 -13.67
CA ILE A 45 -3.81 -6.63 -12.86
C ILE A 45 -4.97 -6.94 -11.91
N ILE A 46 -5.54 -5.92 -11.26
CA ILE A 46 -6.63 -6.14 -10.32
C ILE A 46 -8.00 -6.06 -10.96
N GLU A 47 -8.03 -5.82 -12.28
CA GLU A 47 -9.27 -5.78 -13.07
C GLU A 47 -10.27 -4.77 -12.55
N LEU A 48 -9.80 -3.54 -12.33
CA LEU A 48 -10.63 -2.43 -11.90
C LEU A 48 -10.39 -1.22 -12.78
N SER A 49 -11.32 -0.26 -12.68
CA SER A 49 -11.15 1.01 -13.37
C SER A 49 -9.98 1.78 -12.79
N LEU A 50 -9.47 2.74 -13.55
CA LEU A 50 -8.41 3.62 -13.05
C LEU A 50 -8.87 4.38 -11.81
N LYS A 51 -10.12 4.83 -11.80
CA LYS A 51 -10.66 5.57 -10.67
C LYS A 51 -10.68 4.74 -9.39
N ALA A 52 -11.20 3.51 -9.48
CA ALA A 52 -11.26 2.63 -8.32
C ALA A 52 -9.85 2.23 -7.85
N THR A 53 -8.96 1.95 -8.79
CA THR A 53 -7.57 1.61 -8.46
C THR A 53 -6.87 2.75 -7.75
N SER A 54 -7.06 3.98 -8.23
CA SER A 54 -6.47 5.16 -7.61
C SER A 54 -6.96 5.33 -6.18
N LYS A 55 -8.23 5.01 -5.92
CA LYS A 55 -8.78 5.10 -4.57
C LYS A 55 -8.11 4.08 -3.65
N HIS A 56 -7.94 2.86 -4.11
CA HIS A 56 -7.24 1.83 -3.31
C HIS A 56 -5.79 2.23 -3.05
N LEU A 57 -5.11 2.75 -4.07
CA LEU A 57 -3.74 3.20 -3.90
C LEU A 57 -3.63 4.38 -2.94
N GLY A 58 -4.62 5.26 -2.94
CA GLY A 58 -4.67 6.37 -1.99
C GLY A 58 -4.77 5.89 -0.55
N ILE A 59 -5.55 4.85 -0.31
CA ILE A 59 -5.67 4.25 1.03
C ILE A 59 -4.34 3.65 1.47
N LEU A 60 -3.67 2.92 0.56
CA LEU A 60 -2.37 2.33 0.87
C LEU A 60 -1.31 3.41 1.10
N PHE A 61 -1.36 4.48 0.31
CA PHE A 61 -0.43 5.59 0.46
C PHE A 61 -0.61 6.29 1.81
N ALA A 62 -1.87 6.55 2.20
CA ALA A 62 -2.16 7.19 3.48
C ALA A 62 -1.71 6.36 4.67
N ALA A 63 -1.63 5.04 4.51
CA ALA A 63 -1.16 4.15 5.56
C ALA A 63 0.36 3.90 5.49
N ASP A 64 1.06 4.64 4.64
CA ASP A 64 2.51 4.52 4.45
C ASP A 64 2.96 3.13 3.97
N ILE A 65 2.08 2.42 3.28
CA ILE A 65 2.42 1.09 2.75
C ILE A 65 3.07 1.21 1.38
N VAL A 66 2.65 2.19 0.59
CA VAL A 66 3.25 2.45 -0.72
C VAL A 66 3.77 3.88 -0.80
N GLU A 67 4.74 4.06 -1.67
CA GLU A 67 5.25 5.37 -2.09
C GLU A 67 4.83 5.60 -3.52
N ARG A 68 4.89 6.84 -3.95
CA ARG A 68 4.57 7.17 -5.33
C ARG A 68 5.52 8.25 -5.84
N GLU A 69 5.75 8.21 -7.14
CA GLU A 69 6.65 9.15 -7.79
C GLU A 69 6.08 9.49 -9.16
N GLN A 70 5.98 10.76 -9.47
CA GLN A 70 5.54 11.16 -10.79
C GLN A 70 6.74 11.21 -11.73
N ARG A 71 6.62 10.51 -12.86
CA ARG A 71 7.63 10.50 -13.90
C ARG A 71 6.93 10.87 -15.19
N SER A 72 7.24 12.05 -15.70
CA SER A 72 6.58 12.59 -16.88
C SER A 72 5.07 12.63 -16.63
N LEU A 73 4.27 11.97 -17.42
CA LEU A 73 2.80 12.00 -17.30
C LEU A 73 2.24 10.85 -16.47
N GLN A 74 3.10 10.01 -15.90
CA GLN A 74 2.64 8.83 -15.20
C GLN A 74 3.02 8.85 -13.73
N MET A 75 2.13 8.30 -12.91
CA MET A 75 2.40 8.11 -11.50
C MET A 75 2.81 6.67 -11.27
N TRP A 76 4.01 6.49 -10.70
CA TRP A 76 4.57 5.18 -10.39
C TRP A 76 4.44 4.89 -8.90
N TYR A 77 4.07 3.67 -8.58
CA TYR A 77 3.90 3.22 -7.20
C TYR A 77 4.88 2.11 -6.88
N SER A 78 5.36 2.08 -5.63
CA SER A 78 6.26 1.04 -5.13
C SER A 78 5.96 0.85 -3.65
N LEU A 79 6.42 -0.27 -3.09
CA LEU A 79 6.29 -0.46 -1.65
C LEU A 79 7.19 0.52 -0.93
N SER A 80 6.72 1.03 0.20
CA SER A 80 7.47 2.02 0.95
C SER A 80 8.72 1.38 1.55
N LEU A 81 9.86 2.02 1.34
CA LEU A 81 11.12 1.59 1.93
C LEU A 81 11.18 1.91 3.41
N ASN A 82 10.40 2.91 3.84
CA ASN A 82 10.36 3.35 5.23
C ASN A 82 9.06 2.91 5.90
N GLN A 83 8.63 1.68 5.62
CA GLN A 83 7.40 1.15 6.18
C GLN A 83 7.44 1.15 7.70
N LYS A 84 6.28 1.42 8.28
CA LYS A 84 6.11 1.26 9.72
C LYS A 84 6.40 -0.18 10.11
N PRO A 85 6.89 -0.42 11.34
CA PRO A 85 7.18 -1.80 11.76
C PRO A 85 6.00 -2.75 11.55
N ALA A 86 4.77 -2.29 11.79
CA ALA A 86 3.59 -3.13 11.61
C ALA A 86 3.42 -3.54 10.14
N ALA A 87 3.57 -2.59 9.22
CA ALA A 87 3.42 -2.86 7.80
C ALA A 87 4.52 -3.79 7.29
N ARG A 88 5.74 -3.58 7.79
CA ARG A 88 6.88 -4.39 7.38
C ARG A 88 6.69 -5.85 7.78
N GLY A 89 6.23 -6.08 9.00
CA GLY A 89 5.97 -7.43 9.49
C GLY A 89 4.91 -8.14 8.67
N ILE A 90 3.83 -7.43 8.32
CA ILE A 90 2.75 -8.00 7.54
C ILE A 90 3.20 -8.29 6.11
N ASN A 91 3.98 -7.39 5.51
CA ASN A 91 4.48 -7.60 4.16
C ASN A 91 5.35 -8.83 4.04
N ASN A 92 6.05 -9.20 5.11
CA ASN A 92 6.87 -10.41 5.08
C ASN A 92 6.04 -11.69 5.02
N LEU A 93 4.76 -11.59 5.38
CA LEU A 93 3.85 -12.73 5.29
C LEU A 93 3.21 -12.86 3.92
N LEU A 94 3.23 -11.81 3.15
CA LEU A 94 2.61 -11.80 1.83
C LEU A 94 3.64 -12.16 0.76
#